data_2685ac1407e75052828b88f19eb9b3d7
#
_entry.id   2685ac1407e75052828b88f19eb9b3d7
#
_cell.length_a   1.000
_cell.length_b   1.000
_cell.length_c   1.000
_cell.angle_alpha   90.00
_cell.angle_beta   90.00
_cell.angle_gamma   90.00
#
_symmetry.space_group_name_H-M   'P 1'
#
loop_
_entity.id
_entity.type
_entity.pdbx_description
1 polymer ?
#
loop_
_entity_poly.entity_id
_entity_poly.type
_entity_poly.pdbx_seq_one_letter_code
_entity_poly.pdbx_strand_id
1 'polypeptide(L)'
;MRIEFDPKKRLTTFTERGLDFERAIEIFEGLHFTAQDTRFRYEEERFITAGWLDARLVVLVWTPRGEVRRIISMRKGNDREKALFTRYLEGS
;
A
#
# COMPACT_ATOMS: atom_id res chain seq x y z
N MET A 1 -12.24 -7.53 -5.92
CA MET A 1 -11.62 -6.18 -5.86
C MET A 1 -10.88 -5.86 -7.14
N ARG A 2 -11.06 -4.65 -7.62
CA ARG A 2 -10.35 -4.19 -8.82
C ARG A 2 -9.39 -3.09 -8.46
N ILE A 3 -8.20 -3.13 -9.08
CA ILE A 3 -7.19 -2.08 -8.93
C ILE A 3 -6.82 -1.52 -10.30
N GLU A 4 -6.30 -0.30 -10.30
CA GLU A 4 -5.71 0.33 -11.47
C GLU A 4 -4.46 1.08 -11.06
N PHE A 5 -3.66 1.49 -12.01
CA PHE A 5 -2.42 2.23 -11.75
C PHE A 5 -1.85 2.76 -13.08
N ASP A 6 -0.91 3.68 -12.96
CA ASP A 6 -0.15 4.19 -14.10
C ASP A 6 0.91 3.13 -14.48
N PRO A 7 0.86 2.59 -15.72
CA PRO A 7 1.83 1.57 -16.14
C PRO A 7 3.29 2.02 -16.05
N LYS A 8 3.55 3.30 -16.25
CA LYS A 8 4.92 3.83 -16.16
C LYS A 8 5.41 3.80 -14.71
N LYS A 9 4.55 4.17 -13.77
CA LYS A 9 4.88 4.10 -12.34
C LYS A 9 5.08 2.67 -11.89
N ARG A 10 4.26 1.75 -12.39
CA ARG A 10 4.41 0.34 -12.10
C ARG A 10 5.80 -0.15 -12.50
N LEU A 11 6.20 0.17 -13.73
CA LEU A 11 7.50 -0.25 -14.25
C LEU A 11 8.65 0.35 -13.45
N THR A 12 8.59 1.64 -13.16
CA THR A 12 9.62 2.34 -12.38
C THR A 12 9.74 1.74 -10.98
N THR A 13 8.62 1.52 -10.31
CA THR A 13 8.61 0.97 -8.96
C THR A 13 9.17 -0.46 -8.95
N PHE A 14 8.80 -1.26 -9.93
CA PHE A 14 9.32 -2.63 -10.03
C PHE A 14 10.82 -2.62 -10.26
N THR A 15 11.29 -1.77 -11.17
CA THR A 15 12.72 -1.68 -11.50
C THR A 15 13.55 -1.17 -10.32
N GLU A 16 13.08 -0.14 -9.63
CA GLU A 16 13.83 0.50 -8.55
C GLU A 16 13.67 -0.19 -7.20
N ARG A 17 12.50 -0.75 -6.92
CA ARG A 17 12.16 -1.27 -5.58
C ARG A 17 11.85 -2.76 -5.55
N GLY A 18 11.69 -3.39 -6.73
CA GLY A 18 11.32 -4.79 -6.79
C GLY A 18 9.88 -5.07 -6.35
N LEU A 19 9.02 -4.06 -6.36
CA LEU A 19 7.62 -4.20 -5.95
C LEU A 19 6.69 -3.98 -7.14
N ASP A 20 5.74 -4.88 -7.33
CA ASP A 20 4.80 -4.83 -8.44
C ASP A 20 3.43 -4.35 -7.96
N PHE A 21 2.93 -3.28 -8.54
CA PHE A 21 1.61 -2.72 -8.21
C PHE A 21 0.48 -3.74 -8.39
N GLU A 22 0.60 -4.66 -9.34
CA GLU A 22 -0.43 -5.68 -9.54
C GLU A 22 -0.62 -6.57 -8.32
N ARG A 23 0.41 -6.71 -7.50
CA ARG A 23 0.35 -7.54 -6.31
C ARG A 23 -0.28 -6.83 -5.11
N ALA A 24 -0.72 -5.59 -5.26
CA ALA A 24 -1.42 -4.88 -4.20
C ALA A 24 -2.67 -5.64 -3.72
N ILE A 25 -3.32 -6.37 -4.61
CA ILE A 25 -4.48 -7.18 -4.26
C ILE A 25 -4.14 -8.18 -3.16
N GLU A 26 -2.96 -8.79 -3.20
CA GLU A 26 -2.53 -9.75 -2.18
C GLU A 26 -2.43 -9.09 -0.80
N ILE A 27 -2.00 -7.83 -0.76
CA ILE A 27 -1.92 -7.08 0.48
C ILE A 27 -3.31 -6.82 1.05
N PHE A 28 -4.25 -6.39 0.20
CA PHE A 28 -5.62 -6.11 0.62
C PHE A 28 -6.37 -7.37 1.05
N GLU A 29 -6.08 -8.51 0.45
CA GLU A 29 -6.73 -9.77 0.80
C GLU A 29 -6.17 -10.39 2.07
N GLY A 30 -4.93 -10.05 2.43
CA GLY A 30 -4.30 -10.54 3.63
C GLY A 30 -4.53 -9.63 4.83
N LEU A 31 -3.83 -9.92 5.90
CA LEU A 31 -3.90 -9.10 7.11
C LEU A 31 -3.23 -7.75 6.83
N HIS A 32 -3.97 -6.68 6.99
CA HIS A 32 -3.48 -5.34 6.67
C HIS A 32 -4.14 -4.29 7.56
N PHE A 33 -3.57 -3.09 7.56
CA PHE A 33 -4.07 -1.93 8.28
C PHE A 33 -4.18 -0.78 7.29
N THR A 34 -5.32 -0.08 7.31
CA THR A 34 -5.54 1.08 6.44
C THR A 34 -5.91 2.30 7.27
N ALA A 35 -5.32 3.43 6.93
CA ALA A 35 -5.63 4.72 7.54
C ALA A 35 -5.71 5.78 6.43
N GLN A 36 -6.47 6.84 6.69
CA GLN A 36 -6.52 7.95 5.75
C GLN A 36 -5.18 8.69 5.76
N ASP A 37 -4.70 9.06 4.59
CA ASP A 37 -3.49 9.87 4.45
C ASP A 37 -3.85 11.34 4.60
N THR A 38 -3.55 11.91 5.76
CA THR A 38 -3.85 13.30 6.07
C THR A 38 -2.61 14.19 6.10
N ARG A 39 -1.46 13.67 5.62
CA ARG A 39 -0.19 14.41 5.65
C ARG A 39 -0.23 15.69 4.82
N PHE A 40 -1.01 15.68 3.76
CA PHE A 40 -1.18 16.81 2.86
C PHE A 40 -2.65 17.01 2.54
N ARG A 41 -2.98 18.19 2.02
CA ARG A 41 -4.31 18.46 1.53
C ARG A 41 -4.37 18.07 0.05
N TYR A 42 -4.91 16.88 -0.20
CA TYR A 42 -5.07 16.35 -1.55
C TYR A 42 -6.42 16.77 -2.14
N GLU A 43 -6.50 16.85 -3.46
CA GLU A 43 -7.78 17.10 -4.13
C GLU A 43 -8.72 15.89 -4.04
N GLU A 44 -8.16 14.71 -3.76
CA GLU A 44 -8.91 13.47 -3.62
C GLU A 44 -8.52 12.80 -2.32
N GLU A 45 -9.39 11.94 -1.81
CA GLU A 45 -9.05 11.14 -0.64
C GLU A 45 -7.93 10.17 -0.95
N ARG A 46 -6.95 10.07 -0.08
CA ARG A 46 -5.88 9.09 -0.16
C ARG A 46 -5.81 8.27 1.10
N PHE A 47 -5.50 7.00 0.92
CA PHE A 47 -5.34 6.05 2.02
C PHE A 47 -3.96 5.41 1.97
N ILE A 48 -3.46 5.08 3.17
CA ILE A 48 -2.22 4.34 3.33
C ILE A 48 -2.59 2.97 3.85
N THR A 49 -2.14 1.93 3.18
CA THR A 49 -2.34 0.55 3.61
C THR A 49 -0.99 -0.12 3.82
N ALA A 50 -0.84 -0.76 4.98
CA ALA A 50 0.35 -1.54 5.31
C ALA A 50 -0.05 -3.01 5.44
N GLY A 51 0.71 -3.89 4.84
CA GLY A 51 0.44 -5.32 4.90
C GLY A 51 1.62 -6.14 4.41
N TRP A 52 1.47 -7.45 4.50
CA TRP A 52 2.55 -8.37 4.16
C TRP A 52 2.50 -8.79 2.69
N LEU A 53 3.67 -8.81 2.06
CA LEU A 53 3.87 -9.32 0.72
C LEU A 53 5.20 -10.08 0.72
N ASP A 54 5.16 -11.40 0.48
CA ASP A 54 6.35 -12.26 0.54
C ASP A 54 7.09 -12.11 1.86
N ALA A 55 6.36 -12.17 2.98
CA ALA A 55 6.90 -12.04 4.34
C ALA A 55 7.60 -10.71 4.62
N ARG A 56 7.31 -9.68 3.83
CA ARG A 56 7.90 -8.35 3.97
C ARG A 56 6.78 -7.33 4.11
N LEU A 57 6.98 -6.37 5.01
CA LEU A 57 6.02 -5.28 5.15
C LEU A 57 6.12 -4.35 3.95
N VAL A 58 4.98 -4.09 3.33
CA VAL A 58 4.85 -3.17 2.21
C VAL A 58 3.83 -2.10 2.58
N VAL A 59 4.13 -0.87 2.25
CA VAL A 59 3.26 0.29 2.48
C VAL A 59 2.86 0.84 1.12
N LEU A 60 1.58 0.94 0.90
CA LEU A 60 1.07 1.47 -0.35
C LEU A 60 0.10 2.63 -0.11
N VAL A 61 0.06 3.55 -1.05
CA VAL A 61 -0.87 4.67 -1.05
C VAL A 61 -1.82 4.48 -2.23
N TRP A 62 -3.10 4.68 -1.99
CA TRP A 62 -4.11 4.51 -3.02
C TRP A 62 -5.25 5.50 -2.84
N THR A 63 -6.04 5.67 -3.88
CA THR A 63 -7.23 6.50 -3.87
C THR A 63 -8.41 5.72 -4.45
N PRO A 64 -9.60 5.83 -3.86
CA PRO A 64 -10.78 5.18 -4.44
C PRO A 64 -11.24 5.90 -5.69
N ARG A 65 -11.60 5.11 -6.70
CA ARG A 65 -12.22 5.60 -7.93
C ARG A 65 -13.44 4.73 -8.21
N GLY A 66 -14.58 5.12 -7.63
CA GLY A 66 -15.76 4.25 -7.62
C GLY A 66 -15.43 2.97 -6.87
N GLU A 67 -15.62 1.83 -7.51
CA GLU A 67 -15.32 0.52 -6.93
C GLU A 67 -13.88 0.06 -7.17
N VAL A 68 -13.09 0.86 -7.87
CA VAL A 68 -11.71 0.56 -8.21
C VAL A 68 -10.79 1.29 -7.25
N ARG A 69 -9.70 0.64 -6.82
CA ARG A 69 -8.67 1.27 -6.01
C ARG A 69 -7.48 1.60 -6.91
N ARG A 70 -7.17 2.88 -7.04
CA ARG A 70 -6.03 3.32 -7.85
C ARG A 70 -4.78 3.36 -6.99
N ILE A 71 -3.82 2.52 -7.33
CA ILE A 71 -2.54 2.45 -6.61
C ILE A 71 -1.67 3.62 -7.06
N ILE A 72 -1.23 4.43 -6.10
CA ILE A 72 -0.42 5.61 -6.36
C ILE A 72 1.05 5.33 -6.13
N SER A 73 1.39 4.64 -5.04
CA SER A 73 2.77 4.32 -4.72
C SER A 73 2.85 3.04 -3.89
N MET A 74 4.01 2.43 -3.90
CA MET A 74 4.26 1.19 -3.18
C MET A 74 5.72 1.17 -2.75
N ARG A 75 5.99 0.91 -1.49
CA ARG A 75 7.34 0.86 -0.94
C ARG A 75 7.44 -0.15 0.18
N LYS A 76 8.64 -0.56 0.48
CA LYS A 76 8.90 -1.44 1.63
C LYS A 76 8.78 -0.62 2.92
N GLY A 77 8.19 -1.23 3.94
CA GLY A 77 8.15 -0.62 5.26
C GLY A 77 9.55 -0.62 5.88
N ASN A 78 9.84 0.43 6.65
CA ASN A 78 11.10 0.49 7.40
C ASN A 78 10.95 -0.30 8.72
N ASP A 79 12.04 -0.42 9.49
CA ASP A 79 12.05 -1.21 10.72
C ASP A 79 11.07 -0.67 11.76
N ARG A 80 10.94 0.65 11.85
CA ARG A 80 10.00 1.29 12.77
C ARG A 80 8.57 0.97 12.39
N GLU A 81 8.24 1.07 11.11
CA GLU A 81 6.91 0.74 10.62
C GLU A 81 6.59 -0.73 10.83
N LYS A 82 7.57 -1.60 10.59
CA LYS A 82 7.42 -3.04 10.82
C LYS A 82 7.12 -3.33 12.28
N ALA A 83 7.84 -2.69 13.20
CA ALA A 83 7.62 -2.86 14.63
C ALA A 83 6.23 -2.39 15.05
N LEU A 84 5.78 -1.24 14.54
CA LEU A 84 4.45 -0.71 14.83
C LEU A 84 3.36 -1.62 14.29
N PHE A 85 3.52 -2.12 13.09
CA PHE A 85 2.55 -3.02 12.47
C PHE A 85 2.43 -4.34 13.24
N THR A 86 3.58 -4.91 13.62
CA THR A 86 3.62 -6.15 14.40
C THR A 86 2.94 -5.94 15.76
N ARG A 87 3.20 -4.82 16.43
CA ARG A 87 2.54 -4.49 17.69
C ARG A 87 1.04 -4.34 17.54
N TYR A 88 0.60 -3.70 16.45
CA TYR A 88 -0.83 -3.55 16.15
C TYR A 88 -1.51 -4.92 16.06
N LEU A 89 -0.87 -5.86 15.38
CA LEU A 89 -1.42 -7.22 15.22
C LEU A 89 -1.43 -7.99 16.55
N GLU A 90 -0.37 -7.86 17.35
CA GLU A 90 -0.22 -8.60 18.60
C GLU A 90 -1.00 -7.96 19.75
N GLY A 91 -1.12 -6.65 19.75
CA GLY A 91 -1.74 -5.89 20.82
C GLY A 91 -3.25 -5.71 20.70
N SER A 92 -3.81 -6.15 19.61
CA SER A 92 -5.24 -5.99 19.33
C SER A 92 -6.08 -7.08 19.99
#